data_49233b0836d77556b67b1cef030c46ca
#
_entry.id   49233b0836d77556b67b1cef030c46ca
#
_cell.length_a   1.000
_cell.length_b   1.000
_cell.length_c   1.000
_cell.angle_alpha   90.00
_cell.angle_beta   90.00
_cell.angle_gamma   90.00
#
_symmetry.space_group_name_H-M   'P 1'
#
loop_
_entity.id
_entity.type
_entity.pdbx_description
1 polymer ?
#
loop_
_entity_poly.entity_id
_entity_poly.type
_entity_poly.pdbx_seq_one_letter_code
_entity_poly.pdbx_strand_id
1 'polypeptide(L)'
;MRQIAGLAKDNGVPVDFVDREIINIMARGEKHQGVAARVSQYSYSTIQDVFTRAEESGEDPFLIVLDEINDPHNLGAIIRTAECAGAHGVIIPKRRACGLTGTAAKSSAGAIETMPVVKVTNISKTLEDLKELGLWIAACDMGGQLYYKADLSGPIAVVIGSEGEGISRLVKEKCDFTVSMPLCGKVNSLNASNAAAVIMYEIRRRRDLLDI
;
A
#
# COMPACT_ATOMS: atom_id res chain seq x y z
N MET A 1 -1.11 -2.18 -29.61
CA MET A 1 0.22 -2.68 -30.06
C MET A 1 1.06 -1.57 -30.68
N ARG A 2 0.67 -0.92 -31.82
CA ARG A 2 1.49 0.14 -32.45
C ARG A 2 1.79 1.32 -31.53
N GLN A 3 0.84 1.77 -30.70
CA GLN A 3 1.06 2.84 -29.72
C GLN A 3 2.07 2.46 -28.64
N ILE A 4 1.99 1.22 -28.10
CA ILE A 4 2.93 0.74 -27.09
C ILE A 4 4.34 0.65 -27.64
N ALA A 5 4.50 0.13 -28.87
CA ALA A 5 5.79 0.06 -29.54
C ALA A 5 6.37 1.45 -29.85
N GLY A 6 5.51 2.42 -30.20
CA GLY A 6 5.91 3.82 -30.40
C GLY A 6 6.43 4.43 -29.10
N LEU A 7 5.65 4.36 -28.02
CA LEU A 7 6.05 4.86 -26.70
C LEU A 7 7.35 4.22 -26.19
N ALA A 8 7.50 2.90 -26.36
CA ALA A 8 8.72 2.21 -25.98
C ALA A 8 9.93 2.74 -26.74
N LYS A 9 9.81 2.92 -28.05
CA LYS A 9 10.88 3.47 -28.91
C LYS A 9 11.24 4.90 -28.52
N ASP A 10 10.25 5.74 -28.24
CA ASP A 10 10.44 7.14 -27.84
C ASP A 10 11.17 7.25 -26.48
N ASN A 11 11.03 6.22 -25.63
CA ASN A 11 11.72 6.11 -24.34
C ASN A 11 12.97 5.21 -24.36
N GLY A 12 13.47 4.82 -25.53
CA GLY A 12 14.69 4.02 -25.66
C GLY A 12 14.57 2.58 -25.17
N VAL A 13 13.33 2.07 -25.01
CA VAL A 13 13.08 0.69 -24.58
C VAL A 13 13.14 -0.25 -25.79
N PRO A 14 13.99 -1.29 -25.79
CA PRO A 14 14.02 -2.29 -26.85
C PRO A 14 12.68 -3.00 -27.01
N VAL A 15 12.23 -3.18 -28.26
CA VAL A 15 10.98 -3.88 -28.57
C VAL A 15 11.24 -4.98 -29.57
N ASP A 16 10.93 -6.20 -29.16
CA ASP A 16 10.97 -7.39 -30.00
C ASP A 16 9.55 -7.81 -30.38
N PHE A 17 9.32 -8.11 -31.66
CA PHE A 17 8.09 -8.73 -32.12
C PHE A 17 8.30 -10.24 -32.18
N VAL A 18 7.57 -10.97 -31.38
CA VAL A 18 7.69 -12.42 -31.24
C VAL A 18 6.34 -13.11 -31.40
N ASP A 19 6.34 -14.41 -31.62
CA ASP A 19 5.15 -15.22 -31.70
C ASP A 19 4.41 -15.27 -30.35
N ARG A 20 3.09 -15.41 -30.40
CA ARG A 20 2.23 -15.44 -29.22
C ARG A 20 2.61 -16.52 -28.21
N GLU A 21 3.15 -17.64 -28.68
CA GLU A 21 3.64 -18.73 -27.84
C GLU A 21 4.78 -18.29 -26.93
N ILE A 22 5.70 -17.46 -27.43
CA ILE A 22 6.80 -16.93 -26.64
C ILE A 22 6.27 -16.02 -25.52
N ILE A 23 5.28 -15.18 -25.84
CA ILE A 23 4.62 -14.33 -24.84
C ILE A 23 3.87 -15.17 -23.80
N ASN A 24 3.19 -16.25 -24.19
CA ASN A 24 2.55 -17.20 -23.26
C ASN A 24 3.55 -17.82 -22.27
N ILE A 25 4.73 -18.22 -22.77
CA ILE A 25 5.81 -18.79 -21.95
C ILE A 25 6.34 -17.71 -20.96
N MET A 26 6.58 -16.49 -21.43
CA MET A 26 7.03 -15.39 -20.59
C MET A 26 6.01 -15.03 -19.52
N ALA A 27 4.73 -15.02 -19.87
CA ALA A 27 3.62 -14.68 -18.98
C ALA A 27 3.27 -15.80 -17.97
N ARG A 28 3.86 -16.98 -18.08
CA ARG A 28 3.65 -18.14 -17.16
C ARG A 28 2.18 -18.43 -16.84
N GLY A 29 1.31 -18.33 -17.85
CA GLY A 29 -0.14 -18.54 -17.69
C GLY A 29 -0.96 -17.30 -17.29
N GLU A 30 -0.33 -16.18 -17.02
CA GLU A 30 -1.02 -14.92 -16.77
C GLU A 30 -1.65 -14.32 -18.06
N LYS A 31 -2.72 -13.53 -17.89
CA LYS A 31 -3.36 -12.83 -19.01
C LYS A 31 -2.48 -11.65 -19.46
N HIS A 32 -1.88 -11.76 -20.64
CA HIS A 32 -0.88 -10.81 -21.14
C HIS A 32 -1.38 -9.85 -22.24
N GLN A 33 -2.58 -10.03 -22.77
CA GLN A 33 -3.15 -9.19 -23.86
C GLN A 33 -2.21 -8.98 -25.08
N GLY A 34 -1.22 -9.87 -25.30
CA GLY A 34 -0.28 -9.80 -26.42
C GLY A 34 0.97 -8.97 -26.17
N VAL A 35 1.23 -8.56 -24.93
CA VAL A 35 2.45 -7.82 -24.54
C VAL A 35 3.05 -8.47 -23.27
N ALA A 36 4.37 -8.57 -23.24
CA ALA A 36 5.15 -8.91 -22.05
C ALA A 36 6.38 -7.99 -21.98
N ALA A 37 6.76 -7.58 -20.78
CA ALA A 37 7.96 -6.78 -20.54
C ALA A 37 8.84 -7.45 -19.49
N ARG A 38 10.16 -7.41 -19.69
CA ARG A 38 11.15 -7.69 -18.66
C ARG A 38 11.52 -6.36 -18.02
N VAL A 39 11.25 -6.24 -16.73
CA VAL A 39 11.59 -5.04 -15.97
C VAL A 39 12.63 -5.39 -14.90
N SER A 40 13.40 -4.40 -14.48
CA SER A 40 14.26 -4.52 -13.30
C SER A 40 13.38 -4.80 -12.06
N GLN A 41 13.97 -5.41 -11.05
CA GLN A 41 13.28 -5.59 -9.78
C GLN A 41 12.94 -4.23 -9.18
N TYR A 42 11.71 -4.07 -8.68
CA TYR A 42 11.29 -2.83 -8.00
C TYR A 42 12.22 -2.53 -6.82
N SER A 43 12.67 -1.29 -6.73
CA SER A 43 13.44 -0.81 -5.58
C SER A 43 12.50 -0.46 -4.41
N TYR A 44 12.98 -0.72 -3.20
CA TYR A 44 12.31 -0.27 -1.98
C TYR A 44 12.87 1.09 -1.58
N SER A 45 11.98 1.94 -1.09
CA SER A 45 12.31 3.25 -0.54
C SER A 45 12.76 3.15 0.92
N THR A 46 13.23 4.26 1.45
CA THR A 46 13.57 4.44 2.87
C THR A 46 12.45 5.18 3.61
N ILE A 47 12.46 5.17 4.94
CA ILE A 47 11.57 6.01 5.76
C ILE A 47 11.79 7.49 5.43
N GLN A 48 13.04 7.90 5.21
CA GLN A 48 13.36 9.28 4.85
C GLN A 48 12.67 9.73 3.55
N ASP A 49 12.61 8.86 2.53
CA ASP A 49 11.93 9.17 1.26
C ASP A 49 10.43 9.45 1.48
N VAL A 50 9.80 8.73 2.43
CA VAL A 50 8.39 8.94 2.79
C VAL A 50 8.18 10.31 3.44
N PHE A 51 9.06 10.71 4.36
CA PHE A 51 8.98 12.02 5.01
C PHE A 51 9.30 13.15 4.05
N THR A 52 10.30 12.98 3.18
CA THR A 52 10.60 13.95 2.12
C THR A 52 9.37 14.18 1.23
N ARG A 53 8.66 13.11 0.84
CA ARG A 53 7.42 13.23 0.05
C ARG A 53 6.32 14.01 0.82
N ALA A 54 6.20 13.82 2.13
CA ALA A 54 5.25 14.57 2.95
C ALA A 54 5.62 16.05 3.02
N GLU A 55 6.89 16.36 3.21
CA GLU A 55 7.40 17.74 3.19
C GLU A 55 7.15 18.42 1.84
N GLU A 56 7.43 17.74 0.73
CA GLU A 56 7.20 18.25 -0.63
C GLU A 56 5.73 18.49 -0.94
N SER A 57 4.80 17.71 -0.35
CA SER A 57 3.36 17.92 -0.50
C SER A 57 2.83 19.04 0.39
N GLY A 58 3.58 19.46 1.41
CA GLY A 58 3.13 20.42 2.43
C GLY A 58 2.09 19.85 3.37
N GLU A 59 1.92 18.52 3.43
CA GLU A 59 0.96 17.83 4.28
C GLU A 59 1.65 17.10 5.45
N ASP A 60 0.93 16.88 6.53
CA ASP A 60 1.35 16.00 7.60
C ASP A 60 1.61 14.56 7.09
N PRO A 61 2.64 13.85 7.60
CA PRO A 61 2.89 12.47 7.18
C PRO A 61 1.68 11.56 7.35
N PHE A 62 1.36 10.82 6.28
CA PHE A 62 0.28 9.83 6.25
C PHE A 62 0.81 8.53 5.66
N LEU A 63 0.92 7.49 6.48
CA LEU A 63 1.52 6.22 6.14
C LEU A 63 0.56 5.05 6.32
N ILE A 64 0.74 4.02 5.52
CA ILE A 64 0.06 2.73 5.69
C ILE A 64 1.10 1.68 6.08
N VAL A 65 0.86 0.99 7.16
CA VAL A 65 1.72 -0.09 7.66
C VAL A 65 0.97 -1.41 7.51
N LEU A 66 1.57 -2.36 6.80
CA LEU A 66 0.95 -3.65 6.53
C LEU A 66 1.58 -4.72 7.42
N ASP A 67 0.76 -5.42 8.18
CA ASP A 67 1.19 -6.54 9.00
C ASP A 67 0.69 -7.87 8.39
N GLU A 68 1.65 -8.66 7.88
CA GLU A 68 1.42 -10.01 7.32
C GLU A 68 0.48 -10.06 6.10
N ILE A 69 0.44 -9.04 5.24
CA ILE A 69 -0.29 -9.10 3.96
C ILE A 69 0.48 -9.98 2.98
N ASN A 70 -0.03 -11.18 2.71
CA ASN A 70 0.63 -12.20 1.89
C ASN A 70 0.12 -12.26 0.44
N ASP A 71 -1.08 -11.75 0.17
CA ASP A 71 -1.64 -11.72 -1.18
C ASP A 71 -1.10 -10.50 -1.96
N PRO A 72 -0.38 -10.73 -3.10
CA PRO A 72 0.11 -9.64 -3.93
C PRO A 72 -1.00 -8.81 -4.60
N HIS A 73 -2.21 -9.36 -4.75
CA HIS A 73 -3.35 -8.58 -5.24
C HIS A 73 -3.78 -7.55 -4.22
N ASN A 74 -3.86 -7.93 -2.94
CA ASN A 74 -4.16 -7.00 -1.84
C ASN A 74 -3.07 -5.93 -1.71
N LEU A 75 -1.79 -6.33 -1.73
CA LEU A 75 -0.70 -5.36 -1.68
C LEU A 75 -0.79 -4.34 -2.81
N GLY A 76 -0.97 -4.80 -4.05
CA GLY A 76 -1.11 -3.90 -5.20
C GLY A 76 -2.31 -2.97 -5.10
N ALA A 77 -3.47 -3.48 -4.66
CA ALA A 77 -4.68 -2.69 -4.46
C ALA A 77 -4.51 -1.63 -3.35
N ILE A 78 -3.82 -2.00 -2.25
CA ILE A 78 -3.51 -1.06 -1.15
C ILE A 78 -2.56 0.04 -1.64
N ILE A 79 -1.49 -0.30 -2.36
CA ILE A 79 -0.54 0.68 -2.92
C ILE A 79 -1.27 1.65 -3.85
N ARG A 80 -2.15 1.14 -4.72
CA ARG A 80 -2.95 1.97 -5.61
C ARG A 80 -3.85 2.92 -4.85
N THR A 81 -4.55 2.42 -3.85
CA THR A 81 -5.47 3.25 -3.05
C THR A 81 -4.70 4.27 -2.21
N ALA A 82 -3.54 3.89 -1.66
CA ALA A 82 -2.68 4.79 -0.90
C ALA A 82 -2.20 5.97 -1.76
N GLU A 83 -1.82 5.69 -3.00
CA GLU A 83 -1.45 6.73 -3.97
C GLU A 83 -2.62 7.67 -4.27
N CYS A 84 -3.79 7.11 -4.60
CA CYS A 84 -5.00 7.90 -4.90
C CYS A 84 -5.50 8.72 -3.70
N ALA A 85 -5.32 8.23 -2.46
CA ALA A 85 -5.73 8.91 -1.24
C ALA A 85 -4.67 9.91 -0.73
N GLY A 86 -3.53 10.05 -1.41
CA GLY A 86 -2.45 10.96 -1.02
C GLY A 86 -1.69 10.49 0.20
N ALA A 87 -1.56 9.19 0.44
CA ALA A 87 -0.62 8.68 1.41
C ALA A 87 0.83 8.89 0.93
N HIS A 88 1.74 9.06 1.86
CA HIS A 88 3.13 9.38 1.54
C HIS A 88 4.01 8.13 1.44
N GLY A 89 3.56 6.99 1.99
CA GLY A 89 4.28 5.73 1.86
C GLY A 89 3.53 4.53 2.40
N VAL A 90 3.97 3.34 1.96
CA VAL A 90 3.49 2.04 2.44
C VAL A 90 4.65 1.27 3.05
N ILE A 91 4.51 0.79 4.27
CA ILE A 91 5.52 0.02 4.98
C ILE A 91 5.10 -1.45 5.02
N ILE A 92 6.00 -2.35 4.60
CA ILE A 92 5.79 -3.79 4.62
C ILE A 92 6.90 -4.50 5.40
N PRO A 93 6.61 -5.65 6.03
CA PRO A 93 7.66 -6.44 6.67
C PRO A 93 8.50 -7.20 5.64
N LYS A 94 9.75 -7.47 6.00
CA LYS A 94 10.69 -8.25 5.17
C LYS A 94 10.34 -9.73 5.11
N ARG A 95 9.63 -10.24 6.11
CA ARG A 95 9.19 -11.64 6.24
C ARG A 95 7.70 -11.69 6.48
N ARG A 96 7.06 -12.81 6.15
CA ARG A 96 5.61 -13.03 6.31
C ARG A 96 4.74 -11.99 5.59
N ALA A 97 5.21 -11.53 4.43
CA ALA A 97 4.45 -10.66 3.55
C ALA A 97 4.91 -10.86 2.11
N CYS A 98 4.04 -10.60 1.16
CA CYS A 98 4.44 -10.51 -0.22
C CYS A 98 5.30 -9.26 -0.45
N GLY A 99 6.18 -9.34 -1.43
CA GLY A 99 6.98 -8.19 -1.89
C GLY A 99 6.40 -7.56 -3.15
N LEU A 100 7.14 -6.60 -3.70
CA LEU A 100 6.82 -5.95 -4.97
C LEU A 100 7.07 -6.93 -6.13
N THR A 101 6.05 -7.74 -6.43
CA THR A 101 6.05 -8.73 -7.52
C THR A 101 5.37 -8.18 -8.76
N GLY A 102 5.53 -8.84 -9.91
CA GLY A 102 4.79 -8.49 -11.12
C GLY A 102 3.27 -8.51 -10.93
N THR A 103 2.74 -9.39 -10.07
CA THR A 103 1.31 -9.44 -9.74
C THR A 103 0.90 -8.21 -8.92
N ALA A 104 1.68 -7.82 -7.91
CA ALA A 104 1.44 -6.60 -7.15
C ALA A 104 1.50 -5.35 -8.04
N ALA A 105 2.48 -5.29 -8.94
CA ALA A 105 2.62 -4.20 -9.91
C ALA A 105 1.39 -4.09 -10.83
N LYS A 106 0.91 -5.22 -11.36
CA LYS A 106 -0.29 -5.26 -12.21
C LYS A 106 -1.53 -4.78 -11.44
N SER A 107 -1.69 -5.21 -10.19
CA SER A 107 -2.81 -4.82 -9.34
C SER A 107 -2.75 -3.36 -8.90
N SER A 108 -1.54 -2.79 -8.79
CA SER A 108 -1.34 -1.38 -8.44
C SER A 108 -1.65 -0.40 -9.58
N ALA A 109 -1.86 -0.91 -10.81
CA ALA A 109 -2.14 -0.09 -12.01
C ALA A 109 -1.11 1.05 -12.24
N GLY A 110 0.16 0.82 -11.90
CA GLY A 110 1.26 1.77 -12.06
C GLY A 110 1.62 2.55 -10.79
N ALA A 111 0.77 2.57 -9.76
CA ALA A 111 1.06 3.28 -8.52
C ALA A 111 2.32 2.79 -7.79
N ILE A 112 2.77 1.58 -8.06
CA ILE A 112 4.02 1.01 -7.52
C ILE A 112 5.28 1.78 -7.96
N GLU A 113 5.20 2.53 -9.05
CA GLU A 113 6.31 3.33 -9.59
C GLU A 113 6.46 4.68 -8.89
N THR A 114 5.39 5.17 -8.28
CA THR A 114 5.30 6.51 -7.68
C THR A 114 5.17 6.48 -6.16
N MET A 115 4.55 5.42 -5.61
CA MET A 115 4.35 5.27 -4.17
C MET A 115 5.61 4.72 -3.50
N PRO A 116 6.22 5.44 -2.55
CA PRO A 116 7.30 4.90 -1.74
C PRO A 116 6.86 3.66 -0.96
N VAL A 117 7.49 2.52 -1.21
CA VAL A 117 7.26 1.29 -0.45
C VAL A 117 8.52 0.96 0.34
N VAL A 118 8.40 0.97 1.66
CA VAL A 118 9.50 0.73 2.59
C VAL A 118 9.44 -0.70 3.12
N LYS A 119 10.56 -1.41 3.08
CA LYS A 119 10.66 -2.79 3.55
C LYS A 119 11.46 -2.87 4.84
N VAL A 120 10.79 -3.19 5.95
CA VAL A 120 11.38 -3.17 7.28
C VAL A 120 11.57 -4.58 7.87
N THR A 121 12.54 -4.74 8.75
CA THR A 121 12.82 -6.04 9.39
C THR A 121 11.86 -6.32 10.55
N ASN A 122 11.42 -5.28 11.26
CA ASN A 122 10.60 -5.39 12.47
C ASN A 122 9.57 -4.26 12.50
N ILE A 123 8.30 -4.60 12.26
CA ILE A 123 7.17 -3.64 12.26
C ILE A 123 7.04 -2.97 13.65
N SER A 124 7.06 -3.74 14.75
CA SER A 124 6.89 -3.18 16.10
C SER A 124 7.95 -2.12 16.42
N LYS A 125 9.23 -2.38 16.08
CA LYS A 125 10.29 -1.38 16.24
C LYS A 125 10.08 -0.17 15.34
N THR A 126 9.68 -0.39 14.09
CA THR A 126 9.39 0.71 13.16
C THR A 126 8.25 1.60 13.66
N LEU A 127 7.21 1.03 14.28
CA LEU A 127 6.14 1.84 14.88
C LEU A 127 6.66 2.72 16.03
N GLU A 128 7.57 2.21 16.86
CA GLU A 128 8.22 3.02 17.91
C GLU A 128 9.02 4.18 17.29
N ASP A 129 9.81 3.89 16.26
CA ASP A 129 10.59 4.92 15.55
C ASP A 129 9.69 5.99 14.92
N LEU A 130 8.55 5.60 14.35
CA LEU A 130 7.56 6.54 13.79
C LEU A 130 6.92 7.42 14.86
N LYS A 131 6.67 6.89 16.07
CA LYS A 131 6.19 7.69 17.21
C LYS A 131 7.21 8.73 17.66
N GLU A 132 8.50 8.36 17.71
CA GLU A 132 9.58 9.29 18.01
C GLU A 132 9.66 10.43 16.97
N LEU A 133 9.22 10.16 15.72
CA LEU A 133 9.08 11.15 14.66
C LEU A 133 7.75 11.93 14.69
N GLY A 134 6.92 11.72 15.73
CA GLY A 134 5.70 12.48 15.97
C GLY A 134 4.42 11.92 15.34
N LEU A 135 4.43 10.71 14.79
CA LEU A 135 3.21 10.11 14.24
C LEU A 135 2.36 9.42 15.31
N TRP A 136 1.06 9.57 15.22
CA TRP A 136 0.10 8.69 15.88
C TRP A 136 -0.04 7.38 15.13
N ILE A 137 -0.15 6.27 15.87
CA ILE A 137 -0.28 4.93 15.27
C ILE A 137 -1.66 4.38 15.56
N ALA A 138 -2.49 4.25 14.53
CA ALA A 138 -3.83 3.70 14.59
C ALA A 138 -3.83 2.23 14.12
N ALA A 139 -4.32 1.30 14.94
CA ALA A 139 -4.60 -0.06 14.51
C ALA A 139 -6.00 -0.12 13.86
N CYS A 140 -6.12 -0.59 12.62
CA CYS A 140 -7.40 -0.87 12.00
C CYS A 140 -7.82 -2.32 12.31
N ASP A 141 -8.62 -2.52 13.36
CA ASP A 141 -8.98 -3.83 13.87
C ASP A 141 -10.33 -3.79 14.58
N MET A 142 -10.89 -4.95 14.92
CA MET A 142 -12.14 -5.05 15.66
C MET A 142 -12.01 -4.57 17.12
N GLY A 143 -13.12 -4.11 17.68
CA GLY A 143 -13.20 -3.72 19.10
C GLY A 143 -12.65 -2.33 19.42
N GLY A 144 -12.24 -1.57 18.41
CA GLY A 144 -11.82 -0.19 18.57
C GLY A 144 -12.97 0.82 18.50
N GLN A 145 -12.63 2.11 18.60
CA GLN A 145 -13.54 3.20 18.33
C GLN A 145 -13.94 3.18 16.84
N LEU A 146 -15.19 3.54 16.53
CA LEU A 146 -15.62 3.66 15.13
C LEU A 146 -14.76 4.68 14.39
N TYR A 147 -14.22 4.29 13.25
CA TYR A 147 -13.23 5.08 12.49
C TYR A 147 -13.67 6.53 12.23
N TYR A 148 -14.96 6.74 11.96
CA TYR A 148 -15.51 8.07 11.71
C TYR A 148 -15.73 8.91 12.98
N LYS A 149 -15.50 8.35 14.18
CA LYS A 149 -15.52 9.06 15.47
C LYS A 149 -14.12 9.30 16.03
N ALA A 150 -13.12 8.53 15.56
CA ALA A 150 -11.73 8.69 15.99
C ALA A 150 -11.12 9.96 15.39
N ASP A 151 -10.17 10.57 16.09
CA ASP A 151 -9.34 11.61 15.49
C ASP A 151 -8.26 10.95 14.62
N LEU A 152 -8.37 11.15 13.32
CA LEU A 152 -7.46 10.66 12.30
C LEU A 152 -6.77 11.81 11.55
N SER A 153 -6.83 13.01 12.10
CA SER A 153 -6.12 14.19 11.59
C SER A 153 -4.64 14.16 11.98
N GLY A 154 -3.86 15.05 11.37
CA GLY A 154 -2.44 15.22 11.68
C GLY A 154 -1.53 14.08 11.19
N PRO A 155 -0.30 14.02 11.73
CA PRO A 155 0.68 12.99 11.36
C PRO A 155 0.22 11.59 11.83
N ILE A 156 0.00 10.65 10.90
CA ILE A 156 -0.62 9.36 11.23
C ILE A 156 -0.04 8.21 10.42
N ALA A 157 0.13 7.06 11.07
CA ALA A 157 0.34 5.78 10.41
C ALA A 157 -0.78 4.80 10.78
N VAL A 158 -1.41 4.18 9.78
CA VAL A 158 -2.49 3.21 9.99
C VAL A 158 -1.97 1.81 9.73
N VAL A 159 -2.12 0.93 10.70
CA VAL A 159 -1.74 -0.47 10.61
C VAL A 159 -2.93 -1.29 10.12
N ILE A 160 -2.71 -2.05 9.05
CA ILE A 160 -3.68 -2.98 8.44
C ILE A 160 -3.13 -4.40 8.60
N GLY A 161 -3.88 -5.28 9.21
CA GLY A 161 -3.53 -6.69 9.39
C GLY A 161 -4.01 -7.59 8.26
N SER A 162 -3.63 -8.88 8.34
CA SER A 162 -4.08 -9.91 7.41
C SER A 162 -5.57 -10.24 7.58
N GLU A 163 -6.18 -10.83 6.53
CA GLU A 163 -7.61 -11.15 6.51
C GLU A 163 -8.03 -12.19 7.54
N GLY A 164 -7.15 -13.11 7.89
CA GLY A 164 -7.46 -14.22 8.81
C GLY A 164 -7.17 -13.88 10.26
N GLU A 165 -5.96 -13.42 10.54
CA GLU A 165 -5.46 -13.24 11.90
C GLU A 165 -5.49 -11.76 12.38
N GLY A 166 -5.79 -10.83 11.45
CA GLY A 166 -5.77 -9.40 11.77
C GLY A 166 -4.36 -8.88 12.00
N ILE A 167 -4.22 -7.94 12.93
CA ILE A 167 -2.94 -7.36 13.33
C ILE A 167 -2.33 -8.25 14.41
N SER A 168 -1.06 -8.63 14.26
CA SER A 168 -0.36 -9.44 15.25
C SER A 168 -0.31 -8.74 16.62
N ARG A 169 -0.37 -9.53 17.72
CA ARG A 169 -0.47 -9.00 19.07
C ARG A 169 0.63 -7.99 19.40
N LEU A 170 1.88 -8.31 19.06
CA LEU A 170 3.03 -7.44 19.33
C LEU A 170 2.98 -6.11 18.58
N VAL A 171 2.47 -6.12 17.36
CA VAL A 171 2.28 -4.91 16.55
C VAL A 171 1.14 -4.08 17.12
N LYS A 172 0.02 -4.71 17.49
CA LYS A 172 -1.15 -4.04 18.07
C LYS A 172 -0.82 -3.37 19.41
N GLU A 173 0.01 -4.00 20.26
CA GLU A 173 0.49 -3.44 21.54
C GLU A 173 1.33 -2.15 21.34
N LYS A 174 1.89 -1.91 20.15
CA LYS A 174 2.64 -0.70 19.82
C LYS A 174 1.78 0.42 19.22
N CYS A 175 0.51 0.14 18.88
CA CYS A 175 -0.40 1.16 18.40
C CYS A 175 -0.91 2.03 19.57
N ASP A 176 -1.21 3.30 19.29
CA ASP A 176 -1.71 4.24 20.30
C ASP A 176 -3.20 4.04 20.57
N PHE A 177 -3.95 3.69 19.52
CA PHE A 177 -5.38 3.43 19.59
C PHE A 177 -5.82 2.47 18.49
N THR A 178 -7.02 1.94 18.65
CA THR A 178 -7.64 1.05 17.66
C THR A 178 -8.89 1.69 17.09
N VAL A 179 -9.03 1.64 15.78
CA VAL A 179 -10.23 2.05 15.05
C VAL A 179 -10.89 0.83 14.41
N SER A 180 -12.22 0.82 14.40
CA SER A 180 -13.01 -0.28 13.85
C SER A 180 -14.02 0.21 12.83
N MET A 181 -14.38 -0.69 11.91
CA MET A 181 -15.46 -0.48 10.95
C MET A 181 -16.75 -1.14 11.45
N PRO A 182 -17.92 -0.50 11.32
CA PRO A 182 -19.18 -1.13 11.63
C PRO A 182 -19.46 -2.24 10.62
N LEU A 183 -19.73 -3.45 11.10
CA LEU A 183 -20.11 -4.60 10.31
C LEU A 183 -21.56 -4.94 10.61
N CYS A 184 -22.47 -4.69 9.66
CA CYS A 184 -23.91 -4.87 9.84
C CYS A 184 -24.42 -6.22 9.31
N GLY A 185 -23.55 -7.01 8.71
CA GLY A 185 -23.86 -8.31 8.11
C GLY A 185 -23.49 -9.49 9.01
N LYS A 186 -23.56 -10.70 8.43
CA LYS A 186 -23.13 -11.95 9.10
C LYS A 186 -21.62 -12.22 8.95
N VAL A 187 -20.96 -11.57 8.01
CA VAL A 187 -19.52 -11.67 7.81
C VAL A 187 -18.84 -10.75 8.81
N ASN A 188 -17.80 -11.24 9.46
CA ASN A 188 -17.12 -10.58 10.58
C ASN A 188 -15.85 -9.80 10.21
N SER A 189 -15.54 -9.70 8.93
CA SER A 189 -14.37 -8.93 8.43
C SER A 189 -14.57 -8.45 7.00
N LEU A 190 -13.88 -7.38 6.63
CA LEU A 190 -13.70 -6.97 5.24
C LEU A 190 -12.40 -7.56 4.68
N ASN A 191 -12.31 -7.66 3.36
CA ASN A 191 -11.02 -7.86 2.71
C ASN A 191 -10.04 -6.75 3.13
N ALA A 192 -8.76 -7.08 3.33
CA ALA A 192 -7.76 -6.15 3.87
C ALA A 192 -7.59 -4.90 2.99
N SER A 193 -7.62 -5.03 1.65
CA SER A 193 -7.51 -3.87 0.76
C SER A 193 -8.76 -2.97 0.81
N ASN A 194 -9.94 -3.55 0.99
CA ASN A 194 -11.18 -2.80 1.15
C ASN A 194 -11.21 -2.04 2.49
N ALA A 195 -10.78 -2.69 3.58
CA ALA A 195 -10.65 -2.03 4.88
C ALA A 195 -9.65 -0.87 4.81
N ALA A 196 -8.49 -1.10 4.20
CA ALA A 196 -7.50 -0.05 3.96
C ALA A 196 -8.07 1.12 3.15
N ALA A 197 -8.85 0.85 2.10
CA ALA A 197 -9.45 1.89 1.27
C ALA A 197 -10.41 2.79 2.07
N VAL A 198 -11.28 2.19 2.88
CA VAL A 198 -12.26 2.95 3.69
C VAL A 198 -11.52 3.89 4.67
N ILE A 199 -10.51 3.39 5.38
CA ILE A 199 -9.80 4.21 6.37
C ILE A 199 -8.94 5.29 5.71
N MET A 200 -8.28 4.99 4.58
CA MET A 200 -7.49 5.96 3.83
C MET A 200 -8.33 7.13 3.34
N TYR A 201 -9.51 6.87 2.80
CA TYR A 201 -10.41 7.91 2.33
C TYR A 201 -11.10 8.68 3.46
N GLU A 202 -11.29 8.10 4.64
CA GLU A 202 -11.71 8.87 5.81
C GLU A 202 -10.63 9.85 6.26
N ILE A 203 -9.35 9.43 6.26
CA ILE A 203 -8.23 10.33 6.55
C ILE A 203 -8.18 11.46 5.53
N ARG A 204 -8.26 11.16 4.24
CA ARG A 204 -8.28 12.20 3.18
C ARG A 204 -9.45 13.17 3.37
N ARG A 205 -10.66 12.66 3.58
CA ARG A 205 -11.84 13.48 3.83
C ARG A 205 -11.65 14.46 5.00
N ARG A 206 -10.98 14.03 6.07
CA ARG A 206 -10.71 14.89 7.22
C ARG A 206 -9.69 15.96 6.91
N ARG A 207 -8.67 15.65 6.15
CA ARG A 207 -7.65 16.62 5.70
C ARG A 207 -8.28 17.67 4.81
N ASP A 208 -9.08 17.29 3.83
CA ASP A 208 -9.77 18.20 2.92
C ASP A 208 -10.77 19.12 3.64
N LEU A 209 -11.31 18.71 4.80
CA LEU A 209 -12.22 19.54 5.61
C LEU A 209 -11.48 20.57 6.50
N LEU A 210 -10.19 20.36 6.75
CA LEU A 210 -9.37 21.33 7.50
C LEU A 210 -8.87 22.47 6.59
N ASP A 211 -8.94 22.28 5.28
CA ASP A 211 -8.52 23.27 4.28
C ASP A 211 -9.65 24.19 3.81
N ILE A 212 -10.87 24.07 4.39
CA ILE A 212 -12.05 24.92 4.15
C ILE A 212 -12.28 25.84 5.35
#